data_6acfcde1f6802c4de670d68321569e51
#
_entry.id   6acfcde1f6802c4de670d68321569e51
#
_cell.length_a   1.000
_cell.length_b   1.000
_cell.length_c   1.000
_cell.angle_alpha   90.00
_cell.angle_beta   90.00
_cell.angle_gamma   90.00
#
_symmetry.space_group_name_H-M   'P 1'
#
loop_
_entity.id
_entity.type
_entity.pdbx_description
1 polymer ?
#
loop_
_entity_poly.entity_id
_entity_poly.type
_entity_poly.pdbx_seq_one_letter_code
_entity_poly.pdbx_strand_id
1 'polypeptide(L)'
;MISIVIPVYNEARIVRDAAAELCRRLDDLRWEYELILAENGSRDGTLQLLEALPATLPRVRWLHEPKPNYGRALKRGILEARGEVVICDEIDLCDVDFYLRALPLLEQGADMVVGSKAMKG
;
A
#
# COMPACT_ATOMS: atom_id res chain seq x y z
N MET A 1 -5.78 -5.40 13.05
CA MET A 1 -4.84 -5.44 11.91
C MET A 1 -5.07 -4.23 11.01
N ILE A 2 -4.02 -3.71 10.44
CA ILE A 2 -4.05 -2.55 9.55
C ILE A 2 -3.77 -3.03 8.13
N SER A 3 -4.59 -2.60 7.17
CA SER A 3 -4.35 -2.87 5.76
C SER A 3 -3.83 -1.59 5.09
N ILE A 4 -2.68 -1.68 4.45
CA ILE A 4 -2.12 -0.57 3.69
C ILE A 4 -2.29 -0.90 2.22
N VAL A 5 -3.02 -0.04 1.51
CA VAL A 5 -3.32 -0.24 0.09
C VAL A 5 -2.55 0.79 -0.73
N ILE A 6 -1.74 0.31 -1.65
CA ILE A 6 -0.92 1.16 -2.50
C ILE A 6 -1.14 0.78 -3.96
N PRO A 7 -1.77 1.64 -4.76
CA PRO A 7 -1.85 1.43 -6.20
C PRO A 7 -0.46 1.56 -6.82
N VAL A 8 -0.12 0.67 -7.75
CA VAL A 8 1.21 0.62 -8.37
C VAL A 8 1.05 0.60 -9.88
N TYR A 9 1.75 1.51 -10.57
CA TYR A 9 1.75 1.57 -12.03
C TYR A 9 3.13 1.96 -12.54
N ASN A 10 3.76 1.07 -13.31
CA ASN A 10 5.10 1.30 -13.90
C ASN A 10 6.12 1.77 -12.86
N GLU A 11 6.24 1.03 -11.76
CA GLU A 11 7.13 1.36 -10.64
C GLU A 11 8.22 0.28 -10.45
N ALA A 12 8.62 -0.40 -11.54
CA ALA A 12 9.60 -1.49 -11.45
C ALA A 12 10.92 -1.06 -10.79
N ARG A 13 11.30 0.22 -10.94
CA ARG A 13 12.57 0.72 -10.40
C ARG A 13 12.57 0.82 -8.89
N ILE A 14 11.42 1.05 -8.27
CA ILE A 14 11.36 1.37 -6.84
C ILE A 14 10.51 0.42 -6.02
N VAL A 15 9.60 -0.34 -6.64
CA VAL A 15 8.57 -1.06 -5.88
C VAL A 15 9.15 -2.08 -4.91
N ARG A 16 10.17 -2.83 -5.32
CA ARG A 16 10.76 -3.86 -4.47
C ARG A 16 11.41 -3.24 -3.22
N ASP A 17 12.26 -2.25 -3.43
CA ASP A 17 12.97 -1.62 -2.32
C ASP A 17 12.02 -0.81 -1.42
N ALA A 18 11.04 -0.13 -2.02
CA ALA A 18 10.04 0.62 -1.25
C ALA A 18 9.20 -0.31 -0.38
N ALA A 19 8.73 -1.44 -0.94
CA ALA A 19 7.94 -2.40 -0.18
C ALA A 19 8.77 -3.02 0.96
N ALA A 20 10.02 -3.38 0.68
CA ALA A 20 10.90 -3.96 1.69
C ALA A 20 11.15 -2.98 2.84
N GLU A 21 11.43 -1.72 2.53
CA GLU A 21 11.69 -0.70 3.54
C GLU A 21 10.43 -0.41 4.36
N LEU A 22 9.27 -0.33 3.72
CA LEU A 22 8.01 -0.12 4.43
C LEU A 22 7.73 -1.26 5.40
N CYS A 23 7.87 -2.51 4.93
CA CYS A 23 7.66 -3.68 5.79
C CYS A 23 8.64 -3.68 6.95
N ARG A 24 9.91 -3.34 6.71
CA ARG A 24 10.90 -3.26 7.78
C ARG A 24 10.48 -2.26 8.86
N ARG A 25 10.04 -1.09 8.46
CA ARG A 25 9.62 -0.04 9.41
C ARG A 25 8.39 -0.45 10.20
N LEU A 26 7.42 -1.11 9.56
CA LEU A 26 6.22 -1.57 10.24
C LEU A 26 6.50 -2.74 11.17
N ASP A 27 7.41 -3.64 10.77
CA ASP A 27 7.85 -4.72 11.63
C ASP A 27 8.57 -4.19 12.87
N ASP A 28 9.39 -3.15 12.72
CA ASP A 28 10.08 -2.51 13.85
C ASP A 28 9.09 -1.90 14.85
N LEU A 29 7.96 -1.38 14.36
CA LEU A 29 6.88 -0.87 15.20
C LEU A 29 6.04 -1.99 15.79
N ARG A 30 6.27 -3.24 15.38
CA ARG A 30 5.52 -4.43 15.82
C ARG A 30 4.03 -4.33 15.50
N TRP A 31 3.69 -3.66 14.41
CA TRP A 31 2.31 -3.59 13.94
C TRP A 31 1.88 -4.91 13.33
N GLU A 32 0.61 -5.26 13.56
CA GLU A 32 -0.04 -6.31 12.80
C GLU A 32 -0.66 -5.68 11.56
N TYR A 33 -0.16 -6.06 10.38
CA TYR A 33 -0.54 -5.39 9.14
C TYR A 33 -0.49 -6.34 7.94
N GLU A 34 -1.12 -5.91 6.86
CA GLU A 34 -0.90 -6.44 5.51
C GLU A 34 -0.62 -5.28 4.56
N LEU A 35 0.19 -5.52 3.55
CA LEU A 35 0.47 -4.55 2.50
C LEU A 35 -0.12 -5.08 1.20
N ILE A 36 -1.08 -4.36 0.63
CA ILE A 36 -1.74 -4.73 -0.62
C ILE A 36 -1.25 -3.82 -1.72
N LEU A 37 -0.50 -4.38 -2.66
CA LEU A 37 0.00 -3.65 -3.82
C LEU A 37 -0.96 -3.90 -4.98
N ALA A 38 -1.76 -2.90 -5.32
CA ALA A 38 -2.77 -2.99 -6.36
C ALA A 38 -2.16 -2.54 -7.69
N GLU A 39 -1.66 -3.49 -8.46
CA GLU A 39 -0.99 -3.23 -9.72
C GLU A 39 -2.02 -2.83 -10.78
N ASN A 40 -1.70 -1.83 -11.59
CA ASN A 40 -2.63 -1.08 -12.42
C ASN A 40 -2.22 -1.12 -13.89
N GLY A 41 -2.05 -2.34 -14.44
CA GLY A 41 -1.77 -2.51 -15.87
C GLY A 41 -0.40 -2.08 -16.32
N SER A 42 0.63 -2.30 -15.51
CA SER A 42 2.01 -1.92 -15.82
C SER A 42 2.58 -2.66 -17.04
N ARG A 43 3.53 -2.03 -17.71
CA ARG A 43 4.20 -2.58 -18.89
C ARG A 43 5.71 -2.72 -18.72
N ASP A 44 6.26 -2.40 -17.55
CA ASP A 44 7.70 -2.30 -17.31
C ASP A 44 8.28 -3.44 -16.47
N GLY A 45 7.52 -4.51 -16.23
CA GLY A 45 7.97 -5.60 -15.38
C GLY A 45 7.54 -5.46 -13.92
N THR A 46 6.79 -4.43 -13.57
CA THR A 46 6.31 -4.25 -12.20
C THR A 46 5.54 -5.48 -11.70
N LEU A 47 4.62 -6.02 -12.51
CA LEU A 47 3.80 -7.16 -12.09
C LEU A 47 4.65 -8.36 -11.71
N GLN A 48 5.69 -8.67 -12.50
CA GLN A 48 6.57 -9.80 -12.21
C GLN A 48 7.31 -9.61 -10.89
N LEU A 49 7.69 -8.39 -10.56
CA LEU A 49 8.32 -8.10 -9.26
C LEU A 49 7.33 -8.32 -8.12
N LEU A 50 6.08 -7.89 -8.29
CA LEU A 50 5.05 -8.09 -7.26
C LEU A 50 4.76 -9.57 -7.02
N GLU A 51 4.73 -10.36 -8.09
CA GLU A 51 4.48 -11.79 -7.97
C GLU A 51 5.55 -12.50 -7.13
N ALA A 52 6.78 -11.98 -7.14
CA ALA A 52 7.88 -12.55 -6.38
C ALA A 52 7.97 -12.07 -4.93
N LEU A 53 7.38 -10.92 -4.61
CA LEU A 53 7.53 -10.31 -3.29
C LEU A 53 7.05 -11.16 -2.11
N PRO A 54 5.90 -11.87 -2.19
CA PRO A 54 5.43 -12.63 -1.03
C PRO A 54 6.38 -13.73 -0.55
N ALA A 55 7.30 -14.17 -1.40
CA ALA A 55 8.30 -15.18 -1.01
C ALA A 55 9.28 -14.65 0.04
N THR A 56 9.60 -13.35 0.00
CA THR A 56 10.52 -12.71 0.95
C THR A 56 9.82 -11.76 1.91
N LEU A 57 8.65 -11.26 1.54
CA LEU A 57 7.84 -10.34 2.34
C LEU A 57 6.45 -10.96 2.54
N PRO A 58 6.29 -11.83 3.54
CA PRO A 58 5.06 -12.63 3.68
C PRO A 58 3.80 -11.82 3.97
N ARG A 59 3.94 -10.58 4.41
CA ARG A 59 2.78 -9.72 4.66
C ARG A 59 2.32 -8.95 3.43
N VAL A 60 3.00 -9.12 2.29
CA VAL A 60 2.65 -8.47 1.04
C VAL A 60 1.69 -9.35 0.26
N ARG A 61 0.61 -8.76 -0.22
CA ARG A 61 -0.28 -9.33 -1.22
C ARG A 61 -0.31 -8.41 -2.42
N TRP A 62 -0.67 -8.92 -3.59
CA TRP A 62 -0.79 -8.12 -4.79
C TRP A 62 -2.08 -8.42 -5.52
N LEU A 63 -2.58 -7.42 -6.23
CA LEU A 63 -3.74 -7.50 -7.10
C LEU A 63 -3.34 -6.99 -8.47
N HIS A 64 -4.05 -7.40 -9.50
CA HIS A 64 -3.76 -7.01 -10.88
C HIS A 64 -5.03 -6.51 -11.57
N GLU A 65 -4.96 -5.28 -12.09
CA GLU A 65 -5.95 -4.71 -13.00
C GLU A 65 -5.35 -4.66 -14.40
N PRO A 66 -5.89 -5.42 -15.38
CA PRO A 66 -5.28 -5.51 -16.71
C PRO A 66 -5.25 -4.16 -17.45
N LYS A 67 -6.23 -3.32 -17.23
CA LYS A 67 -6.31 -2.02 -17.89
C LYS A 67 -6.00 -0.91 -16.90
N PRO A 68 -5.08 0.01 -17.23
CA PRO A 68 -4.74 1.11 -16.33
C PRO A 68 -5.96 1.90 -15.89
N ASN A 69 -6.23 1.89 -14.58
CA ASN A 69 -7.31 2.65 -13.98
C ASN A 69 -7.03 2.76 -12.48
N TYR A 70 -6.48 3.91 -12.08
CA TYR A 70 -6.06 4.15 -10.70
C TYR A 70 -7.20 3.94 -9.71
N GLY A 71 -8.36 4.53 -10.01
CA GLY A 71 -9.51 4.45 -9.11
C GLY A 71 -10.02 3.02 -8.92
N ARG A 72 -10.01 2.21 -9.98
CA ARG A 72 -10.44 0.82 -9.90
C ARG A 72 -9.46 -0.01 -9.09
N ALA A 73 -8.16 0.19 -9.31
CA ALA A 73 -7.13 -0.52 -8.56
C ALA A 73 -7.22 -0.20 -7.07
N LEU A 74 -7.35 1.08 -6.73
CA LEU A 74 -7.50 1.52 -5.35
C LEU A 74 -8.76 0.94 -4.71
N LYS A 75 -9.89 1.03 -5.38
CA LYS A 75 -11.16 0.49 -4.88
C LYS A 75 -11.06 -1.00 -4.63
N ARG A 76 -10.47 -1.74 -5.56
CA ARG A 76 -10.31 -3.18 -5.41
C ARG A 76 -9.43 -3.51 -4.21
N GLY A 77 -8.34 -2.78 -4.03
CA GLY A 77 -7.47 -2.96 -2.87
C GLY A 77 -8.20 -2.75 -1.56
N ILE A 78 -9.03 -1.71 -1.50
CA ILE A 78 -9.84 -1.42 -0.31
C ILE A 78 -10.84 -2.54 -0.04
N LEU A 79 -11.51 -3.04 -1.07
CA LEU A 79 -12.49 -4.12 -0.93
C LEU A 79 -11.85 -5.45 -0.52
N GLU A 80 -10.61 -5.68 -0.92
CA GLU A 80 -9.87 -6.90 -0.57
C GLU A 80 -9.18 -6.81 0.80
N ALA A 81 -9.14 -5.63 1.40
CA ALA A 81 -8.49 -5.42 2.68
C ALA A 81 -9.16 -6.21 3.80
N ARG A 82 -8.36 -6.85 4.63
CA ARG A 82 -8.82 -7.67 5.75
C ARG A 82 -8.72 -6.96 7.09
N GLY A 83 -7.99 -5.85 7.14
CA GLY A 83 -7.81 -5.09 8.36
C GLY A 83 -9.02 -4.26 8.71
N GLU A 84 -9.14 -3.95 10.00
CA GLU A 84 -10.19 -3.07 10.51
C GLU A 84 -9.94 -1.62 10.13
N VAL A 85 -8.68 -1.29 9.92
CA VAL A 85 -8.23 0.04 9.51
C VAL A 85 -7.57 -0.10 8.15
N VAL A 86 -7.94 0.76 7.21
CA VAL A 86 -7.37 0.77 5.87
C VAL A 86 -6.68 2.12 5.64
N ILE A 87 -5.40 2.07 5.30
CA ILE A 87 -4.62 3.27 4.96
C ILE A 87 -4.25 3.18 3.49
N CYS A 88 -4.56 4.23 2.74
CA CYS A 88 -4.18 4.32 1.33
C CYS A 88 -2.98 5.25 1.19
N ASP A 89 -1.96 4.83 0.45
CA ASP A 89 -0.74 5.61 0.27
C ASP A 89 -0.22 5.42 -1.15
N GLU A 90 0.89 6.06 -1.47
CA GLU A 90 1.56 5.97 -2.76
C GLU A 90 2.93 5.34 -2.58
N ILE A 91 3.38 4.54 -3.57
CA ILE A 91 4.62 3.77 -3.42
C ILE A 91 5.87 4.65 -3.27
N ASP A 92 5.86 5.84 -3.84
CA ASP A 92 6.99 6.77 -3.74
C ASP A 92 6.97 7.58 -2.45
N LEU A 93 5.95 7.47 -1.64
CA LEU A 93 5.84 8.15 -0.36
C LEU A 93 6.09 7.21 0.81
N CYS A 94 5.28 6.16 0.96
CA CYS A 94 5.34 5.16 2.04
C CYS A 94 5.57 5.83 3.40
N ASP A 95 4.69 6.77 3.74
CA ASP A 95 4.90 7.71 4.84
C ASP A 95 4.39 7.14 6.16
N VAL A 96 5.25 6.43 6.88
CA VAL A 96 4.90 5.85 8.18
C VAL A 96 4.53 6.93 9.19
N ASP A 97 5.13 8.11 9.11
CA ASP A 97 4.76 9.22 9.99
C ASP A 97 3.31 9.64 9.76
N PHE A 98 2.85 9.62 8.49
CA PHE A 98 1.45 9.84 8.19
C PHE A 98 0.57 8.77 8.84
N TYR A 99 0.97 7.50 8.79
CA TYR A 99 0.21 6.41 9.40
C TYR A 99 0.06 6.63 10.91
N LEU A 100 1.13 7.03 11.57
CA LEU A 100 1.11 7.29 13.00
C LEU A 100 0.17 8.44 13.37
N ARG A 101 0.07 9.45 12.49
CA ARG A 101 -0.86 10.57 12.71
C ARG A 101 -2.30 10.19 12.38
N ALA A 102 -2.51 9.29 11.42
CA ALA A 102 -3.84 8.90 10.96
C ALA A 102 -4.59 8.04 11.98
N LEU A 103 -3.89 7.15 12.69
CA LEU A 103 -4.53 6.22 13.62
C LEU A 103 -5.36 6.92 14.70
N PRO A 104 -4.88 7.97 15.38
CA PRO A 104 -5.71 8.66 16.37
C PRO A 104 -6.98 9.26 15.76
N LEU A 105 -6.92 9.75 14.51
CA LEU A 105 -8.10 10.30 13.84
C LEU A 105 -9.15 9.24 13.60
N LEU A 106 -8.73 8.04 13.22
CA LEU A 106 -9.64 6.92 13.02
C LEU A 106 -10.28 6.47 14.34
N GLU A 107 -9.50 6.47 15.41
CA GLU A 107 -10.01 6.16 16.75
C GLU A 107 -11.02 7.20 17.23
N GLN A 108 -10.94 8.44 16.74
CA GLN A 108 -11.87 9.51 17.07
C GLN A 108 -13.12 9.51 16.20
N GLY A 109 -13.29 8.52 15.33
CA GLY A 109 -14.50 8.35 14.54
C GLY A 109 -14.39 8.65 13.06
N ALA A 110 -13.20 8.98 12.55
CA ALA A 110 -13.02 9.09 11.10
C ALA A 110 -13.06 7.68 10.49
N ASP A 111 -13.75 7.54 9.35
CA ASP A 111 -13.86 6.25 8.67
C ASP A 111 -12.65 5.94 7.79
N MET A 112 -12.04 6.97 7.22
CA MET A 112 -10.90 6.79 6.33
C MET A 112 -10.04 8.05 6.34
N VAL A 113 -8.71 7.85 6.26
CA VAL A 113 -7.75 8.94 6.12
C VAL A 113 -6.88 8.63 4.92
N VAL A 114 -6.72 9.59 4.02
CA VAL A 114 -5.96 9.42 2.79
C VAL A 114 -4.80 10.41 2.76
N GLY A 115 -3.58 9.88 2.54
CA GLY A 115 -2.41 10.70 2.28
C GLY A 115 -2.29 11.00 0.78
N SER A 116 -1.82 12.19 0.44
CA SER A 116 -1.54 12.55 -0.93
C SER A 116 -0.40 13.56 -0.99
N LYS A 117 0.23 13.67 -2.17
CA LYS A 117 1.32 14.64 -2.37
C LYS A 117 0.84 16.07 -2.16
N ALA A 118 -0.41 16.36 -2.53
CA ALA A 118 -0.96 17.70 -2.40
C ALA A 118 -1.10 18.14 -0.94
N MET A 119 -1.21 17.21 -0.03
CA MET A 119 -1.37 17.50 1.40
C MET A 119 -0.04 17.71 2.12
N LYS A 120 1.07 17.49 1.44
CA LYS A 120 2.41 17.59 2.03
C LYS A 120 3.16 18.86 1.65
N GLY A 121 2.56 19.64 0.81
CA GLY A 121 3.15 20.90 0.38
C GLY A 121 3.33 21.92 1.48
#